data_08aaa06fe57c0b1989a9a8af548727bb
#
_entry.id   08aaa06fe57c0b1989a9a8af548727bb
#
_cell.length_a   1.000
_cell.length_b   1.000
_cell.length_c   1.000
_cell.angle_alpha   90.00
_cell.angle_beta   90.00
_cell.angle_gamma   90.00
#
_symmetry.space_group_name_H-M   'P 1'
#
loop_
_entity.id
_entity.type
_entity.pdbx_description
1 polymer ?
#
loop_
_entity_poly.entity_id
_entity_poly.type
_entity_poly.pdbx_seq_one_letter_code
_entity_poly.pdbx_strand_id
1 'polypeptide(L)'
;SYTKDEVVSIPYVDKDLNLFMDKVTVALATTTKDAEIRYTLDGSEPTEQSALYEQPFELDKTTLIKAKGFKEGLRSSRTLSISATKAELKAALSVNPTQNGTSYKYFEGTYQKVADVEKSPLLESGVMPEPSIKGAKQEDHFGYIFSGLINVPEDGVYTFQTRSDDGSVLYIHDEQVVNNDASHAAIPATGMVALKKG
;
A
#
# COMPACT_ATOMS: atom_id res chain seq x y z
N SER A 1 -9.37 -38.34 -22.95
CA SER A 1 -9.90 -36.98 -23.00
C SER A 1 -9.74 -36.36 -21.60
N TYR A 2 -8.95 -35.31 -21.50
CA TYR A 2 -8.93 -34.49 -20.28
C TYR A 2 -10.23 -33.70 -20.27
N THR A 3 -11.16 -34.03 -19.40
CA THR A 3 -12.28 -33.14 -19.07
C THR A 3 -11.66 -32.00 -18.26
N LYS A 4 -11.66 -30.81 -18.84
CA LYS A 4 -11.30 -29.58 -18.13
C LYS A 4 -12.35 -29.40 -17.03
N ASP A 5 -11.98 -29.68 -15.77
CA ASP A 5 -12.83 -29.33 -14.61
C ASP A 5 -13.12 -27.84 -14.67
N GLU A 6 -14.29 -27.49 -15.14
CA GLU A 6 -14.70 -26.08 -15.18
C GLU A 6 -14.92 -25.58 -13.75
N VAL A 7 -14.22 -24.50 -13.40
CA VAL A 7 -14.24 -23.87 -12.08
C VAL A 7 -14.77 -22.46 -12.22
N VAL A 8 -15.60 -22.03 -11.30
CA VAL A 8 -16.04 -20.64 -11.22
C VAL A 8 -14.85 -19.72 -11.01
N SER A 9 -14.79 -18.61 -11.72
CA SER A 9 -13.74 -17.59 -11.56
C SER A 9 -13.80 -16.98 -10.16
N ILE A 10 -12.63 -16.70 -9.59
CA ILE A 10 -12.54 -16.04 -8.29
C ILE A 10 -13.23 -14.68 -8.37
N PRO A 11 -14.11 -14.32 -7.44
CA PRO A 11 -14.66 -12.98 -7.37
C PRO A 11 -13.56 -11.93 -7.25
N TYR A 12 -13.83 -10.72 -7.68
CA TYR A 12 -12.93 -9.57 -7.57
C TYR A 12 -13.69 -8.32 -7.16
N VAL A 13 -12.98 -7.32 -6.68
CA VAL A 13 -13.49 -5.97 -6.43
C VAL A 13 -13.06 -5.04 -7.54
N ASP A 14 -13.89 -4.07 -7.90
CA ASP A 14 -13.64 -3.09 -8.97
C ASP A 14 -12.77 -1.92 -8.53
N LYS A 15 -12.58 -1.76 -7.22
CA LYS A 15 -11.82 -0.65 -6.61
C LYS A 15 -10.93 -1.16 -5.49
N ASP A 16 -9.86 -0.41 -5.24
CA ASP A 16 -9.03 -0.60 -4.08
C ASP A 16 -9.79 -0.22 -2.80
N LEU A 17 -9.86 -1.14 -1.85
CA LEU A 17 -10.55 -0.96 -0.56
C LEU A 17 -9.55 -0.73 0.60
N ASN A 18 -8.26 -0.60 0.33
CA ASN A 18 -7.20 -0.71 1.34
C ASN A 18 -7.35 0.27 2.50
N LEU A 19 -7.65 1.54 2.23
CA LEU A 19 -7.76 2.55 3.29
C LEU A 19 -8.84 3.57 2.96
N PHE A 20 -9.83 3.74 3.85
CA PHE A 20 -10.93 4.68 3.65
C PHE A 20 -11.22 5.51 4.91
N MET A 21 -11.78 6.72 4.74
CA MET A 21 -12.05 7.65 5.85
C MET A 21 -13.34 7.32 6.59
N ASP A 22 -14.48 7.48 5.93
CA ASP A 22 -15.79 7.34 6.57
C ASP A 22 -16.47 6.05 6.20
N LYS A 23 -16.70 5.85 4.90
CA LYS A 23 -17.34 4.69 4.31
C LYS A 23 -16.66 4.29 3.02
N VAL A 24 -16.75 3.02 2.69
CA VAL A 24 -16.34 2.47 1.41
C VAL A 24 -17.44 1.59 0.83
N THR A 25 -17.70 1.73 -0.47
CA THR A 25 -18.63 0.86 -1.19
C THR A 25 -17.87 -0.35 -1.72
N VAL A 26 -18.36 -1.53 -1.39
CA VAL A 26 -17.87 -2.82 -1.88
C VAL A 26 -18.72 -3.27 -3.04
N ALA A 27 -18.12 -3.39 -4.21
CA ALA A 27 -18.73 -3.97 -5.40
C ALA A 27 -17.96 -5.24 -5.79
N LEU A 28 -18.64 -6.38 -5.74
CA LEU A 28 -18.08 -7.68 -6.10
C LEU A 28 -18.55 -8.07 -7.52
N ALA A 29 -17.66 -8.69 -8.26
CA ALA A 29 -17.96 -9.23 -9.58
C ALA A 29 -17.24 -10.55 -9.83
N THR A 30 -17.68 -11.31 -10.82
CA THR A 30 -17.00 -12.51 -11.32
C THR A 30 -17.14 -12.57 -12.84
N THR A 31 -16.16 -13.15 -13.52
CA THR A 31 -16.20 -13.33 -14.97
C THR A 31 -17.00 -14.56 -15.42
N THR A 32 -17.35 -15.44 -14.48
CA THR A 32 -18.21 -16.61 -14.79
C THR A 32 -19.66 -16.15 -14.89
N LYS A 33 -20.20 -16.18 -16.11
CA LYS A 33 -21.58 -15.81 -16.37
C LYS A 33 -22.55 -16.63 -15.51
N ASP A 34 -23.58 -15.97 -14.95
CA ASP A 34 -24.65 -16.58 -14.13
C ASP A 34 -24.13 -17.33 -12.88
N ALA A 35 -22.93 -17.00 -12.38
CA ALA A 35 -22.44 -17.50 -11.11
C ALA A 35 -22.93 -16.62 -9.97
N GLU A 36 -23.36 -17.24 -8.87
CA GLU A 36 -23.66 -16.57 -7.61
C GLU A 36 -22.37 -16.25 -6.86
N ILE A 37 -22.31 -15.06 -6.27
CA ILE A 37 -21.24 -14.70 -5.33
C ILE A 37 -21.82 -14.75 -3.91
N ARG A 38 -21.22 -15.57 -3.06
CA ARG A 38 -21.51 -15.64 -1.62
C ARG A 38 -20.37 -14.99 -0.85
N TYR A 39 -20.71 -14.29 0.22
CA TYR A 39 -19.69 -13.56 0.99
C TYR A 39 -19.92 -13.62 2.50
N THR A 40 -18.85 -13.32 3.25
CA THR A 40 -18.86 -13.16 4.70
C THR A 40 -18.07 -11.89 5.08
N LEU A 41 -18.42 -11.31 6.25
CA LEU A 41 -17.78 -10.12 6.80
C LEU A 41 -17.18 -10.36 8.20
N ASP A 42 -17.20 -11.60 8.65
CA ASP A 42 -16.70 -12.06 9.95
C ASP A 42 -15.42 -12.90 9.85
N GLY A 43 -14.89 -13.03 8.62
CA GLY A 43 -13.69 -13.81 8.32
C GLY A 43 -13.94 -15.32 8.16
N SER A 44 -15.16 -15.80 8.31
CA SER A 44 -15.52 -17.20 8.02
C SER A 44 -15.42 -17.50 6.53
N GLU A 45 -15.23 -18.78 6.19
CA GLU A 45 -15.16 -19.21 4.78
C GLU A 45 -16.56 -19.20 4.16
N PRO A 46 -16.77 -18.52 3.00
CA PRO A 46 -18.09 -18.50 2.35
C PRO A 46 -18.51 -19.89 1.86
N THR A 47 -19.77 -20.23 2.13
CA THR A 47 -20.46 -21.43 1.67
C THR A 47 -21.70 -21.05 0.85
N GLU A 48 -22.38 -22.02 0.27
CA GLU A 48 -23.64 -21.81 -0.45
C GLU A 48 -24.75 -21.22 0.44
N GLN A 49 -24.64 -21.35 1.78
CA GLN A 49 -25.57 -20.80 2.77
C GLN A 49 -25.17 -19.40 3.25
N SER A 50 -23.99 -18.90 2.86
CA SER A 50 -23.57 -17.54 3.20
C SER A 50 -24.40 -16.48 2.45
N ALA A 51 -24.32 -15.23 2.86
CA ALA A 51 -25.05 -14.13 2.24
C ALA A 51 -24.81 -14.08 0.72
N LEU A 52 -25.88 -13.96 -0.04
CA LEU A 52 -25.83 -13.76 -1.48
C LEU A 52 -25.48 -12.29 -1.77
N TYR A 53 -24.51 -12.07 -2.64
CA TYR A 53 -24.23 -10.74 -3.15
C TYR A 53 -25.20 -10.40 -4.30
N GLU A 54 -26.08 -9.43 -4.06
CA GLU A 54 -27.07 -8.96 -5.04
C GLU A 54 -26.75 -7.56 -5.57
N GLN A 55 -26.14 -6.71 -4.73
CA GLN A 55 -25.82 -5.32 -5.06
C GLN A 55 -24.66 -4.80 -4.19
N PRO A 56 -24.01 -3.70 -4.60
CA PRO A 56 -22.98 -3.05 -3.80
C PRO A 56 -23.50 -2.66 -2.39
N PHE A 57 -22.65 -2.82 -1.39
CA PHE A 57 -22.95 -2.48 0.01
C PHE A 57 -21.85 -1.60 0.60
N GLU A 58 -22.17 -0.86 1.67
CA GLU A 58 -21.23 0.02 2.35
C GLU A 58 -20.64 -0.61 3.60
N LEU A 59 -19.39 -0.30 3.88
CA LEU A 59 -18.69 -0.57 5.13
C LEU A 59 -18.25 0.75 5.76
N ASP A 60 -18.42 0.85 7.07
CA ASP A 60 -18.03 2.01 7.89
C ASP A 60 -16.98 1.69 8.97
N LYS A 61 -16.47 0.46 8.94
CA LYS A 61 -15.45 -0.06 9.85
C LYS A 61 -14.51 -1.01 9.13
N THR A 62 -13.31 -1.20 9.70
CA THR A 62 -12.37 -2.21 9.22
C THR A 62 -13.03 -3.58 9.19
N THR A 63 -13.02 -4.21 8.02
CA THR A 63 -13.71 -5.46 7.76
C THR A 63 -12.89 -6.37 6.85
N LEU A 64 -12.75 -7.63 7.23
CA LEU A 64 -12.23 -8.68 6.36
C LEU A 64 -13.40 -9.24 5.53
N ILE A 65 -13.34 -9.03 4.23
CA ILE A 65 -14.33 -9.53 3.28
C ILE A 65 -13.78 -10.83 2.70
N LYS A 66 -14.56 -11.89 2.77
CA LYS A 66 -14.31 -13.11 1.99
C LYS A 66 -15.44 -13.33 1.02
N ALA A 67 -15.13 -13.69 -0.23
CA ALA A 67 -16.12 -13.94 -1.27
C ALA A 67 -15.73 -15.16 -2.11
N LYS A 68 -16.73 -15.92 -2.52
CA LYS A 68 -16.56 -17.15 -3.28
C LYS A 68 -17.69 -17.29 -4.31
N GLY A 69 -17.33 -17.73 -5.51
CA GLY A 69 -18.28 -17.93 -6.59
C GLY A 69 -18.80 -19.36 -6.62
N PHE A 70 -20.11 -19.50 -6.86
CA PHE A 70 -20.81 -20.78 -6.96
C PHE A 70 -21.66 -20.81 -8.25
N LYS A 71 -21.72 -21.96 -8.90
CA LYS A 71 -22.60 -22.22 -10.03
C LYS A 71 -22.86 -23.71 -10.14
N GLU A 72 -24.12 -24.08 -10.31
CA GLU A 72 -24.53 -25.48 -10.51
C GLU A 72 -23.74 -26.10 -11.68
N GLY A 73 -23.27 -27.32 -11.50
CA GLY A 73 -22.48 -28.05 -12.49
C GLY A 73 -21.02 -27.67 -12.60
N LEU A 74 -20.55 -26.65 -11.86
CA LEU A 74 -19.16 -26.24 -11.80
C LEU A 74 -18.60 -26.40 -10.37
N ARG A 75 -17.27 -26.56 -10.26
CA ARG A 75 -16.62 -26.43 -8.95
C ARG A 75 -16.66 -24.96 -8.52
N SER A 76 -16.89 -24.72 -7.23
CA SER A 76 -16.80 -23.38 -6.66
C SER A 76 -15.41 -22.77 -6.85
N SER A 77 -15.33 -21.45 -6.92
CA SER A 77 -14.06 -20.73 -7.02
C SER A 77 -13.18 -20.92 -5.78
N ARG A 78 -11.92 -20.49 -5.89
CA ARG A 78 -11.14 -20.14 -4.71
C ARG A 78 -11.75 -18.90 -4.06
N THR A 79 -11.45 -18.71 -2.78
CA THR A 79 -11.95 -17.57 -2.01
C THR A 79 -11.12 -16.32 -2.29
N LEU A 80 -11.79 -15.23 -2.63
CA LEU A 80 -11.23 -13.89 -2.49
C LEU A 80 -11.16 -13.56 -0.99
N SER A 81 -10.04 -13.03 -0.53
CA SER A 81 -9.90 -12.49 0.82
C SER A 81 -9.27 -11.11 0.72
N ILE A 82 -10.00 -10.07 1.14
CA ILE A 82 -9.57 -8.69 1.05
C ILE A 82 -9.99 -7.90 2.30
N SER A 83 -9.09 -7.07 2.81
CA SER A 83 -9.38 -6.18 3.94
C SER A 83 -9.78 -4.80 3.44
N ALA A 84 -10.92 -4.31 3.90
CA ALA A 84 -11.27 -2.90 3.86
C ALA A 84 -10.87 -2.29 5.20
N THR A 85 -9.94 -1.34 5.21
CA THR A 85 -9.40 -0.77 6.46
C THR A 85 -9.86 0.66 6.64
N LYS A 86 -10.59 0.91 7.74
CA LYS A 86 -10.93 2.28 8.12
C LYS A 86 -9.68 2.99 8.63
N ALA A 87 -9.43 4.17 8.09
CA ALA A 87 -8.25 4.95 8.39
C ALA A 87 -8.28 5.53 9.81
N GLU A 88 -7.14 5.45 10.48
CA GLU A 88 -6.88 6.20 11.70
C GLU A 88 -5.92 7.34 11.39
N LEU A 89 -6.41 8.58 11.52
CA LEU A 89 -5.63 9.78 11.20
C LEU A 89 -4.46 9.96 12.17
N LYS A 90 -3.25 9.95 11.67
CA LYS A 90 -2.06 10.34 12.45
C LYS A 90 -2.07 11.84 12.72
N ALA A 91 -1.89 12.21 13.97
CA ALA A 91 -1.85 13.61 14.39
C ALA A 91 -0.63 14.33 13.79
N ALA A 92 -0.81 15.61 13.44
CA ALA A 92 0.30 16.47 13.07
C ALA A 92 1.27 16.65 14.24
N LEU A 93 2.55 16.80 13.94
CA LEU A 93 3.57 17.11 14.95
C LEU A 93 3.48 18.59 15.36
N SER A 94 3.53 18.84 16.67
CA SER A 94 3.61 20.20 17.20
C SER A 94 5.07 20.69 17.17
N VAL A 95 5.57 20.98 15.97
CA VAL A 95 6.94 21.46 15.75
C VAL A 95 6.94 22.77 14.98
N ASN A 96 7.88 23.65 15.29
CA ASN A 96 8.13 24.85 14.50
C ASN A 96 9.42 24.62 13.71
N PRO A 97 9.34 24.42 12.39
CA PRO A 97 10.54 24.25 11.58
C PRO A 97 11.39 25.53 11.65
N THR A 98 12.67 25.36 11.95
CA THR A 98 13.63 26.47 12.03
C THR A 98 14.28 26.79 10.68
N GLN A 99 14.11 25.92 9.70
CA GLN A 99 14.69 26.03 8.38
C GLN A 99 13.79 25.36 7.34
N ASN A 100 13.68 25.94 6.17
CA ASN A 100 13.03 25.33 5.02
C ASN A 100 13.95 24.33 4.33
N GLY A 101 13.35 23.26 3.79
CA GLY A 101 14.05 22.22 3.03
C GLY A 101 14.09 20.89 3.73
N THR A 102 14.86 19.99 3.14
CA THR A 102 15.03 18.60 3.59
C THR A 102 16.47 18.40 4.03
N SER A 103 16.67 17.90 5.24
CA SER A 103 17.99 17.46 5.69
C SER A 103 18.39 16.19 4.94
N TYR A 104 19.68 16.07 4.62
CA TYR A 104 20.21 14.86 4.03
C TYR A 104 21.48 14.38 4.69
N LYS A 105 21.72 13.08 4.58
CA LYS A 105 22.99 12.41 4.84
C LYS A 105 23.38 11.63 3.60
N TYR A 106 24.65 11.71 3.21
CA TYR A 106 25.21 11.03 2.05
C TYR A 106 26.26 10.00 2.45
N PHE A 107 26.17 8.82 1.87
CA PHE A 107 27.04 7.68 2.14
C PHE A 107 27.49 7.05 0.82
N GLU A 108 28.65 6.42 0.83
CA GLU A 108 29.13 5.59 -0.30
C GLU A 108 29.35 4.16 0.18
N GLY A 109 28.95 3.20 -0.64
CA GLY A 109 29.04 1.78 -0.36
C GLY A 109 28.10 0.94 -1.21
N THR A 110 28.33 -0.36 -1.26
CA THR A 110 27.43 -1.32 -1.88
C THR A 110 26.47 -1.86 -0.85
N TYR A 111 25.17 -1.63 -1.05
CA TYR A 111 24.13 -1.97 -0.09
C TYR A 111 23.21 -3.05 -0.66
N GLN A 112 22.87 -4.04 0.16
CA GLN A 112 21.87 -5.06 -0.17
C GLN A 112 20.47 -4.63 0.29
N LYS A 113 20.41 -3.75 1.30
CA LYS A 113 19.19 -3.20 1.86
C LYS A 113 19.39 -1.74 2.28
N VAL A 114 18.31 -0.98 2.26
CA VAL A 114 18.30 0.41 2.71
C VAL A 114 18.82 0.57 4.16
N ALA A 115 18.47 -0.38 5.04
CA ALA A 115 18.93 -0.38 6.43
C ALA A 115 20.46 -0.54 6.59
N ASP A 116 21.19 -0.90 5.54
CA ASP A 116 22.64 -1.04 5.58
C ASP A 116 23.37 0.28 5.32
N VAL A 117 22.67 1.29 4.79
CA VAL A 117 23.26 2.59 4.41
C VAL A 117 23.95 3.27 5.61
N GLU A 118 23.28 3.34 6.75
CA GLU A 118 23.85 3.98 7.97
C GLU A 118 24.98 3.18 8.63
N LYS A 119 25.29 1.98 8.16
CA LYS A 119 26.46 1.22 8.64
C LYS A 119 27.77 1.72 8.03
N SER A 120 27.68 2.47 6.92
CA SER A 120 28.83 3.11 6.29
C SER A 120 29.18 4.43 6.99
N PRO A 121 30.42 4.92 6.85
CA PRO A 121 30.80 6.24 7.35
C PRO A 121 29.99 7.35 6.67
N LEU A 122 29.50 8.29 7.44
CA LEU A 122 28.86 9.51 6.92
C LEU A 122 29.93 10.35 6.19
N LEU A 123 29.68 10.65 4.92
CA LEU A 123 30.61 11.45 4.11
C LEU A 123 30.19 12.92 4.00
N GLU A 124 28.90 13.18 3.93
CA GLU A 124 28.38 14.53 3.79
C GLU A 124 26.98 14.64 4.41
N SER A 125 26.64 15.79 4.92
CA SER A 125 25.29 16.11 5.38
C SER A 125 25.02 17.59 5.19
N GLY A 126 23.73 17.93 5.04
CA GLY A 126 23.32 19.32 4.84
C GLY A 126 21.81 19.43 4.72
N VAL A 127 21.38 20.55 4.13
CA VAL A 127 19.98 20.82 3.82
C VAL A 127 19.88 21.22 2.34
N MET A 128 18.85 20.69 1.67
CA MET A 128 18.53 21.02 0.28
C MET A 128 17.05 21.38 0.17
N PRO A 129 16.63 22.13 -0.87
CA PRO A 129 15.23 22.58 -1.01
C PRO A 129 14.22 21.40 -1.06
N GLU A 130 14.58 20.30 -1.71
CA GLU A 130 13.77 19.10 -1.89
C GLU A 130 14.68 17.85 -1.96
N PRO A 131 14.18 16.65 -1.64
CA PRO A 131 14.95 15.42 -1.79
C PRO A 131 15.45 15.25 -3.22
N SER A 132 16.76 15.10 -3.39
CA SER A 132 17.39 14.96 -4.70
C SER A 132 18.69 14.20 -4.60
N ILE A 133 18.93 13.30 -5.56
CA ILE A 133 20.19 12.56 -5.71
C ILE A 133 21.15 13.21 -6.73
N LYS A 134 20.78 14.36 -7.31
CA LYS A 134 21.62 15.07 -8.33
C LYS A 134 22.99 15.50 -7.82
N GLY A 135 23.17 15.54 -6.51
CA GLY A 135 24.45 15.86 -5.87
C GLY A 135 25.32 14.63 -5.55
N ALA A 136 24.91 13.42 -5.97
CA ALA A 136 25.71 12.23 -5.76
C ALA A 136 27.08 12.36 -6.45
N LYS A 137 28.15 11.93 -5.76
CA LYS A 137 29.53 12.01 -6.27
C LYS A 137 29.90 10.81 -7.14
N GLN A 138 29.06 9.77 -7.13
CA GLN A 138 29.19 8.56 -7.91
C GLN A 138 27.89 8.29 -8.65
N GLU A 139 27.97 7.56 -9.76
CA GLU A 139 26.79 7.11 -10.50
C GLU A 139 26.09 5.95 -9.79
N ASP A 140 26.87 5.07 -9.14
CA ASP A 140 26.42 3.89 -8.40
C ASP A 140 27.11 3.83 -7.02
N HIS A 141 26.68 2.87 -6.19
CA HIS A 141 27.29 2.57 -4.88
C HIS A 141 27.22 3.73 -3.89
N PHE A 142 26.08 4.37 -3.79
CA PHE A 142 25.83 5.42 -2.80
C PHE A 142 24.44 5.24 -2.16
N GLY A 143 24.23 5.96 -1.04
CA GLY A 143 22.94 6.04 -0.37
C GLY A 143 22.68 7.44 0.18
N TYR A 144 21.41 7.85 0.17
CA TYR A 144 20.94 9.05 0.82
C TYR A 144 19.92 8.71 1.91
N ILE A 145 19.98 9.46 2.99
CA ILE A 145 18.89 9.51 3.97
C ILE A 145 18.38 10.94 3.99
N PHE A 146 17.11 11.10 3.67
CA PHE A 146 16.41 12.36 3.70
C PHE A 146 15.49 12.43 4.91
N SER A 147 15.43 13.57 5.58
CA SER A 147 14.47 13.83 6.64
C SER A 147 13.97 15.26 6.61
N GLY A 148 12.68 15.44 6.91
CA GLY A 148 12.03 16.73 6.87
C GLY A 148 10.60 16.65 7.36
N LEU A 149 9.90 17.76 7.21
CA LEU A 149 8.47 17.88 7.54
C LEU A 149 7.69 18.15 6.26
N ILE A 150 6.51 17.59 6.19
CA ILE A 150 5.52 17.91 5.16
C ILE A 150 4.37 18.68 5.80
N ASN A 151 3.87 19.70 5.11
CA ASN A 151 2.64 20.37 5.51
C ASN A 151 1.45 19.66 4.87
N VAL A 152 0.58 19.11 5.70
CA VAL A 152 -0.63 18.40 5.28
C VAL A 152 -1.78 19.41 5.19
N PRO A 153 -2.35 19.66 4.00
CA PRO A 153 -3.32 20.76 3.81
C PRO A 153 -4.69 20.48 4.44
N GLU A 154 -5.10 19.21 4.54
CA GLU A 154 -6.39 18.80 5.10
C GLU A 154 -6.34 17.36 5.63
N ASP A 155 -7.29 17.00 6.49
CA ASP A 155 -7.42 15.62 6.96
C ASP A 155 -7.74 14.69 5.79
N GLY A 156 -7.01 13.58 5.65
CA GLY A 156 -7.25 12.66 4.53
C GLY A 156 -6.30 11.48 4.44
N VAL A 157 -6.58 10.61 3.48
CA VAL A 157 -5.69 9.53 3.07
C VAL A 157 -4.78 10.03 1.96
N TYR A 158 -3.48 9.94 2.19
CA TYR A 158 -2.44 10.38 1.27
C TYR A 158 -1.69 9.18 0.69
N THR A 159 -1.50 9.19 -0.61
CA THR A 159 -0.68 8.20 -1.31
C THR A 159 0.72 8.78 -1.53
N PHE A 160 1.72 8.06 -1.07
CA PHE A 160 3.12 8.37 -1.31
C PHE A 160 3.71 7.38 -2.30
N GLN A 161 4.66 7.85 -3.10
CA GLN A 161 5.38 7.02 -4.05
C GLN A 161 6.87 7.28 -3.93
N THR A 162 7.66 6.21 -3.94
CA THR A 162 9.08 6.27 -4.25
C THR A 162 9.34 5.62 -5.59
N ARG A 163 10.37 6.07 -6.29
CA ARG A 163 10.91 5.41 -7.48
C ARG A 163 12.41 5.39 -7.35
N SER A 164 13.00 4.23 -7.34
CA SER A 164 14.43 4.05 -7.10
C SER A 164 14.99 2.91 -7.93
N ASP A 165 16.27 3.00 -8.13
CA ASP A 165 17.22 2.02 -8.63
C ASP A 165 18.43 2.14 -7.66
N ASP A 166 18.72 1.23 -6.77
CA ASP A 166 18.00 0.06 -6.26
C ASP A 166 16.88 0.39 -5.27
N GLY A 167 17.06 0.04 -4.00
CA GLY A 167 16.06 0.11 -2.94
C GLY A 167 15.72 1.50 -2.42
N SER A 168 14.48 1.70 -1.99
CA SER A 168 14.05 2.86 -1.21
C SER A 168 12.96 2.50 -0.21
N VAL A 169 12.93 3.21 0.92
CA VAL A 169 11.85 3.14 1.89
C VAL A 169 11.41 4.55 2.28
N LEU A 170 10.13 4.70 2.59
CA LEU A 170 9.59 5.95 3.12
C LEU A 170 8.90 5.68 4.45
N TYR A 171 9.23 6.49 5.43
CA TYR A 171 8.57 6.53 6.72
C TYR A 171 7.82 7.84 6.88
N ILE A 172 6.61 7.77 7.43
CA ILE A 172 5.88 8.94 7.92
C ILE A 172 5.69 8.73 9.43
N HIS A 173 6.24 9.64 10.22
CA HIS A 173 6.55 9.39 11.61
C HIS A 173 7.43 8.12 11.72
N ASP A 174 7.06 7.16 12.56
CA ASP A 174 7.80 5.90 12.72
C ASP A 174 7.20 4.74 11.92
N GLU A 175 6.21 5.01 11.04
CA GLU A 175 5.57 3.98 10.22
C GLU A 175 6.16 3.92 8.82
N GLN A 176 6.55 2.74 8.40
CA GLN A 176 6.98 2.48 7.03
C GLN A 176 5.76 2.50 6.10
N VAL A 177 5.65 3.55 5.31
CA VAL A 177 4.53 3.76 4.36
C VAL A 177 4.85 3.17 3.00
N VAL A 178 6.08 3.33 2.50
CA VAL A 178 6.49 2.72 1.23
C VAL A 178 7.68 1.80 1.46
N ASN A 179 7.59 0.59 0.95
CA ASN A 179 8.68 -0.37 0.93
C ASN A 179 9.01 -0.76 -0.52
N ASN A 180 10.16 -0.33 -0.98
CA ASN A 180 10.76 -0.68 -2.27
C ASN A 180 12.19 -1.20 -2.06
N ASP A 181 12.44 -1.87 -0.92
CA ASP A 181 13.77 -2.30 -0.46
C ASP A 181 14.18 -3.63 -1.12
N ALA A 182 14.57 -3.57 -2.39
CA ALA A 182 15.09 -4.70 -3.14
C ALA A 182 16.11 -4.21 -4.19
N SER A 183 16.94 -5.12 -4.70
CA SER A 183 17.77 -4.82 -5.86
C SER A 183 16.94 -4.99 -7.13
N HIS A 184 16.75 -3.92 -7.88
CA HIS A 184 15.92 -3.85 -9.08
C HIS A 184 16.23 -2.60 -9.90
N ALA A 185 15.91 -2.65 -11.20
CA ALA A 185 15.88 -1.44 -12.03
C ALA A 185 14.89 -0.40 -11.49
N ALA A 186 14.96 0.83 -11.95
CA ALA A 186 14.13 1.94 -11.49
C ALA A 186 12.62 1.67 -11.62
N ILE A 187 12.00 1.16 -10.55
CA ILE A 187 10.56 0.89 -10.44
C ILE A 187 9.90 1.74 -9.36
N PRO A 188 8.61 2.08 -9.51
CA PRO A 188 7.86 2.76 -8.47
C PRO A 188 7.29 1.77 -7.45
N ALA A 189 7.18 2.22 -6.20
CA ALA A 189 6.36 1.60 -5.17
C ALA A 189 5.52 2.67 -4.47
N THR A 190 4.33 2.31 -4.04
CA THR A 190 3.38 3.21 -3.40
C THR A 190 2.95 2.70 -2.03
N GLY A 191 2.53 3.61 -1.18
CA GLY A 191 1.88 3.32 0.08
C GLY A 191 0.93 4.43 0.49
N MET A 192 0.00 4.12 1.36
CA MET A 192 -1.02 5.06 1.83
C MET A 192 -0.94 5.23 3.34
N VAL A 193 -1.24 6.44 3.80
CA VAL A 193 -1.36 6.76 5.22
C VAL A 193 -2.42 7.84 5.42
N ALA A 194 -3.15 7.77 6.52
CA ALA A 194 -4.13 8.77 6.88
C ALA A 194 -3.49 9.82 7.80
N LEU A 195 -3.57 11.08 7.41
CA LEU A 195 -2.90 12.19 8.10
C LEU A 195 -3.91 13.28 8.46
N LYS A 196 -3.72 13.88 9.64
CA LYS A 196 -4.39 15.14 10.01
C LYS A 196 -3.67 16.32 9.39
N LYS A 197 -4.47 17.36 9.12
CA LYS A 197 -3.98 18.68 8.74
C LYS A 197 -2.93 19.20 9.74
N GLY A 198 -1.84 19.77 9.19
CA GLY A 198 -0.76 20.38 9.96
C GLY A 198 0.63 20.09 9.46
#